data_92b6298e01fa4e9569f679c3482ef638
#
_entry.id   92b6298e01fa4e9569f679c3482ef638
#
_cell.length_a   1.000
_cell.length_b   1.000
_cell.length_c   1.000
_cell.angle_alpha   90.00
_cell.angle_beta   90.00
_cell.angle_gamma   90.00
#
_symmetry.space_group_name_H-M   'P 1'
#
loop_
_entity.id
_entity.type
_entity.pdbx_description
1 polymer ?
#
loop_
_entity_poly.entity_id
_entity_poly.type
_entity_poly.pdbx_seq_one_letter_code
_entity_poly.pdbx_strand_id
1 'polypeptide(L)'
;MKTTVRSILADVTNDIKMARARASNARKQKEAIALALKLTKNIASNADDFMGWVTATSYDDNARLHLVATVRTENMKSVRVGHILGMAENMNWENEDSKDYAWETGAERQFRYNTKIANLSVCLEVSVRIKADGEACRVEQVGVEVQEKPIYAIRCA
;
A
#
# COMPACT_ATOMS: atom_id res chain seq x y z
N MET A 1 26.27 10.94 -42.38
CA MET A 1 25.60 9.61 -42.52
C MET A 1 24.37 9.78 -43.43
N LYS A 2 24.29 9.02 -44.51
CA LYS A 2 23.07 9.04 -45.37
C LYS A 2 22.02 8.13 -44.74
N THR A 3 20.97 8.70 -44.18
CA THR A 3 19.80 7.98 -43.66
C THR A 3 19.10 7.33 -44.87
N THR A 4 19.05 6.01 -44.94
CA THR A 4 18.41 5.28 -46.02
C THR A 4 16.93 5.05 -45.68
N VAL A 5 16.03 4.96 -46.68
CA VAL A 5 14.62 4.63 -46.48
C VAL A 5 14.45 3.37 -45.66
N ARG A 6 15.37 2.40 -45.81
CA ARG A 6 15.35 1.15 -45.07
C ARG A 6 15.58 1.35 -43.55
N SER A 7 16.46 2.29 -43.14
CA SER A 7 16.67 2.60 -41.71
C SER A 7 15.46 3.31 -41.13
N ILE A 8 14.84 4.24 -41.85
CA ILE A 8 13.62 4.92 -41.39
C ILE A 8 12.47 3.91 -41.20
N LEU A 9 12.28 2.98 -42.12
CA LEU A 9 11.24 1.95 -41.99
C LEU A 9 11.49 1.02 -40.79
N ALA A 10 12.75 0.69 -40.51
CA ALA A 10 13.13 -0.12 -39.37
C ALA A 10 12.83 0.62 -38.04
N ASP A 11 13.17 1.92 -37.97
CA ASP A 11 12.92 2.75 -36.79
C ASP A 11 11.42 2.90 -36.54
N VAL A 12 10.62 3.23 -37.55
CA VAL A 12 9.15 3.34 -37.43
C VAL A 12 8.51 2.00 -37.03
N THR A 13 9.01 0.89 -37.58
CA THR A 13 8.53 -0.45 -37.19
C THR A 13 8.81 -0.75 -35.72
N ASN A 14 10.01 -0.38 -35.24
CA ASN A 14 10.40 -0.55 -33.85
C ASN A 14 9.53 0.33 -32.93
N ASP A 15 9.30 1.59 -33.30
CA ASP A 15 8.45 2.51 -32.53
C ASP A 15 7.00 1.98 -32.41
N ILE A 16 6.43 1.46 -33.49
CA ILE A 16 5.10 0.83 -33.47
C ILE A 16 5.09 -0.40 -32.53
N LYS A 17 6.13 -1.22 -32.57
CA LYS A 17 6.27 -2.39 -31.68
C LYS A 17 6.33 -1.97 -30.22
N MET A 18 7.12 -0.95 -29.91
CA MET A 18 7.24 -0.40 -28.55
C MET A 18 5.93 0.23 -28.07
N ALA A 19 5.24 0.97 -28.93
CA ALA A 19 3.93 1.55 -28.60
C ALA A 19 2.88 0.48 -28.29
N ARG A 20 2.85 -0.62 -29.06
CA ARG A 20 1.96 -1.76 -28.80
C ARG A 20 2.28 -2.47 -27.49
N ALA A 21 3.57 -2.67 -27.18
CA ALA A 21 3.98 -3.26 -25.92
C ALA A 21 3.55 -2.39 -24.73
N ARG A 22 3.75 -1.06 -24.79
CA ARG A 22 3.30 -0.11 -23.77
C ARG A 22 1.78 -0.16 -23.57
N ALA A 23 1.00 -0.19 -24.66
CA ALA A 23 -0.46 -0.28 -24.59
C ALA A 23 -0.92 -1.61 -23.95
N SER A 24 -0.26 -2.73 -24.28
CA SER A 24 -0.56 -4.04 -23.68
C SER A 24 -0.25 -4.05 -22.17
N ASN A 25 0.89 -3.48 -21.77
CA ASN A 25 1.27 -3.39 -20.35
C ASN A 25 0.30 -2.50 -19.57
N ALA A 26 -0.09 -1.34 -20.13
CA ALA A 26 -1.07 -0.45 -19.51
C ALA A 26 -2.42 -1.14 -19.28
N ARG A 27 -2.88 -1.97 -20.24
CA ARG A 27 -4.10 -2.76 -20.09
C ARG A 27 -4.00 -3.77 -18.95
N LYS A 28 -2.90 -4.54 -18.89
CA LYS A 28 -2.65 -5.52 -17.80
C LYS A 28 -2.60 -4.84 -16.43
N GLN A 29 -1.94 -3.68 -16.35
CA GLN A 29 -1.90 -2.89 -15.12
C GLN A 29 -3.30 -2.43 -14.69
N LYS A 30 -4.13 -1.96 -15.62
CA LYS A 30 -5.51 -1.57 -15.34
C LYS A 30 -6.34 -2.74 -14.78
N GLU A 31 -6.20 -3.93 -15.38
CA GLU A 31 -6.88 -5.15 -14.90
C GLU A 31 -6.38 -5.56 -13.49
N ALA A 32 -5.07 -5.48 -13.25
CA ALA A 32 -4.48 -5.75 -11.94
C ALA A 32 -4.93 -4.75 -10.86
N ILE A 33 -5.01 -3.46 -11.18
CA ILE A 33 -5.53 -2.42 -10.28
C ILE A 33 -7.01 -2.71 -9.95
N ALA A 34 -7.83 -3.02 -10.95
CA ALA A 34 -9.24 -3.34 -10.74
C ALA A 34 -9.42 -4.56 -9.82
N LEU A 35 -8.56 -5.58 -9.97
CA LEU A 35 -8.58 -6.75 -9.09
C LEU A 35 -8.13 -6.39 -7.67
N ALA A 36 -7.08 -5.60 -7.49
CA ALA A 36 -6.63 -5.13 -6.18
C ALA A 36 -7.74 -4.36 -5.44
N LEU A 37 -8.41 -3.43 -6.14
CA LEU A 37 -9.53 -2.67 -5.58
C LEU A 37 -10.72 -3.56 -5.23
N LYS A 38 -10.99 -4.60 -6.01
CA LYS A 38 -12.03 -5.59 -5.70
C LYS A 38 -11.70 -6.38 -4.44
N LEU A 39 -10.44 -6.83 -4.28
CA LEU A 39 -9.99 -7.57 -3.10
C LEU A 39 -10.05 -6.71 -1.82
N THR A 40 -9.73 -5.42 -1.91
CA THR A 40 -9.72 -4.49 -0.78
C THR A 40 -11.07 -3.80 -0.53
N LYS A 41 -12.12 -4.11 -1.31
CA LYS A 41 -13.43 -3.45 -1.25
C LYS A 41 -14.03 -3.45 0.17
N ASN A 42 -13.96 -4.57 0.86
CA ASN A 42 -14.54 -4.69 2.20
C ASN A 42 -13.77 -3.83 3.22
N ILE A 43 -12.44 -3.74 3.10
CA ILE A 43 -11.62 -2.87 3.92
C ILE A 43 -11.98 -1.41 3.63
N ALA A 44 -12.04 -1.02 2.36
CA ALA A 44 -12.43 0.32 1.94
C ALA A 44 -13.80 0.74 2.48
N SER A 45 -14.77 -0.16 2.47
CA SER A 45 -16.13 0.11 2.97
C SER A 45 -16.24 0.25 4.50
N ASN A 46 -15.23 -0.22 5.25
CA ASN A 46 -15.21 -0.17 6.71
C ASN A 46 -14.18 0.86 7.26
N ALA A 47 -13.31 1.40 6.42
CA ALA A 47 -12.40 2.48 6.78
C ALA A 47 -13.11 3.83 6.82
N ASP A 48 -12.56 4.81 7.55
CA ASP A 48 -13.06 6.19 7.54
C ASP A 48 -12.62 6.93 6.29
N ASP A 49 -11.40 6.65 5.81
CA ASP A 49 -10.86 7.14 4.55
C ASP A 49 -10.19 5.98 3.82
N PHE A 50 -10.33 5.97 2.51
CA PHE A 50 -9.63 5.05 1.64
C PHE A 50 -9.10 5.79 0.42
N MET A 51 -7.82 5.69 0.18
CA MET A 51 -7.16 6.34 -0.95
C MET A 51 -6.17 5.40 -1.63
N GLY A 52 -5.82 5.71 -2.87
CA GLY A 52 -4.82 4.95 -3.61
C GLY A 52 -4.15 5.78 -4.70
N TRP A 53 -2.89 5.45 -4.99
CA TRP A 53 -2.14 6.03 -6.10
C TRP A 53 -1.17 5.00 -6.69
N VAL A 54 -0.81 5.23 -7.95
CA VAL A 54 0.16 4.41 -8.65
C VAL A 54 1.46 5.19 -8.80
N THR A 55 2.55 4.59 -8.38
CA THR A 55 3.89 5.05 -8.72
C THR A 55 4.42 4.18 -9.86
N ALA A 56 4.68 4.80 -11.01
CA ALA A 56 5.35 4.16 -12.13
C ALA A 56 6.67 4.87 -12.34
N THR A 57 7.77 4.13 -12.33
CA THR A 57 9.01 4.62 -12.87
C THR A 57 8.96 4.49 -14.38
N SER A 58 9.33 5.53 -15.10
CA SER A 58 9.19 5.63 -16.56
C SER A 58 9.97 4.58 -17.36
N TYR A 59 10.75 3.73 -16.71
CA TYR A 59 11.63 2.72 -17.32
C TYR A 59 11.41 1.30 -16.78
N ASP A 60 10.66 1.11 -15.70
CA ASP A 60 10.42 -0.20 -15.11
C ASP A 60 9.01 -0.70 -15.40
N ASP A 61 8.92 -1.96 -15.81
CA ASP A 61 7.67 -2.74 -15.85
C ASP A 61 7.06 -2.95 -14.44
N ASN A 62 7.64 -2.35 -13.41
CA ASN A 62 7.31 -2.50 -11.99
C ASN A 62 6.49 -1.30 -11.47
N ALA A 63 5.30 -1.09 -12.00
CA ALA A 63 4.36 -0.18 -11.36
C ALA A 63 4.01 -0.69 -9.95
N ARG A 64 3.89 0.25 -9.00
CA ARG A 64 3.47 -0.05 -7.63
C ARG A 64 2.17 0.68 -7.32
N LEU A 65 1.16 -0.06 -6.90
CA LEU A 65 -0.10 0.48 -6.38
C LEU A 65 0.02 0.60 -4.87
N HIS A 66 -0.20 1.80 -4.35
CA HIS A 66 -0.33 2.07 -2.93
C HIS A 66 -1.80 2.29 -2.59
N LEU A 67 -2.28 1.58 -1.60
CA LEU A 67 -3.63 1.71 -1.04
C LEU A 67 -3.47 2.04 0.45
N VAL A 68 -4.23 3.01 0.94
CA VAL A 68 -4.22 3.41 2.35
C VAL A 68 -5.65 3.43 2.87
N ALA A 69 -5.90 2.60 3.88
CA ALA A 69 -7.14 2.58 4.63
C ALA A 69 -6.90 3.23 6.00
N THR A 70 -7.53 4.37 6.26
CA THR A 70 -7.41 5.06 7.55
C THR A 70 -8.61 4.73 8.43
N VAL A 71 -8.32 4.34 9.66
CA VAL A 71 -9.31 4.06 10.71
C VAL A 71 -9.06 5.02 11.88
N ARG A 72 -10.05 5.84 12.20
CA ARG A 72 -10.00 6.73 13.37
C ARG A 72 -10.71 6.04 14.54
N THR A 73 -10.05 5.98 15.68
CA THR A 73 -10.56 5.31 16.86
C THR A 73 -10.03 5.96 18.14
N GLU A 74 -10.68 5.71 19.23
CA GLU A 74 -10.21 6.11 20.57
C GLU A 74 -9.29 5.04 21.16
N ASN A 75 -9.33 3.82 20.64
CA ASN A 75 -8.64 2.69 21.22
C ASN A 75 -8.20 1.67 20.14
N MET A 76 -6.93 1.24 20.20
CA MET A 76 -6.39 0.18 19.33
C MET A 76 -7.12 -1.17 19.45
N LYS A 77 -7.75 -1.43 20.61
CA LYS A 77 -8.50 -2.66 20.88
C LYS A 77 -9.98 -2.57 20.43
N SER A 78 -10.35 -1.54 19.68
CA SER A 78 -11.73 -1.43 19.19
C SER A 78 -12.06 -2.61 18.28
N VAL A 79 -13.30 -3.11 18.40
CA VAL A 79 -13.82 -4.22 17.56
C VAL A 79 -13.69 -3.90 16.07
N ARG A 80 -13.87 -2.63 15.70
CA ARG A 80 -13.76 -2.16 14.33
C ARG A 80 -12.33 -2.31 13.78
N VAL A 81 -11.31 -1.97 14.57
CA VAL A 81 -9.90 -2.15 14.18
C VAL A 81 -9.61 -3.64 14.00
N GLY A 82 -9.98 -4.48 14.97
CA GLY A 82 -9.81 -5.93 14.88
C GLY A 82 -10.49 -6.52 13.63
N HIS A 83 -11.68 -6.04 13.28
CA HIS A 83 -12.41 -6.48 12.10
C HIS A 83 -11.67 -6.12 10.80
N ILE A 84 -11.18 -4.88 10.68
CA ILE A 84 -10.45 -4.42 9.49
C ILE A 84 -9.12 -5.16 9.34
N LEU A 85 -8.37 -5.32 10.42
CA LEU A 85 -7.12 -6.07 10.40
C LEU A 85 -7.36 -7.55 10.06
N GLY A 86 -8.39 -8.17 10.62
CA GLY A 86 -8.79 -9.54 10.29
C GLY A 86 -9.16 -9.71 8.81
N MET A 87 -9.82 -8.71 8.19
CA MET A 87 -10.06 -8.72 6.75
C MET A 87 -8.76 -8.64 5.94
N ALA A 88 -7.79 -7.82 6.37
CA ALA A 88 -6.50 -7.71 5.71
C ALA A 88 -5.67 -8.99 5.83
N GLU A 89 -5.63 -9.60 7.01
CA GLU A 89 -4.96 -10.88 7.26
C GLU A 89 -5.55 -12.03 6.44
N ASN A 90 -6.87 -12.05 6.27
CA ASN A 90 -7.56 -13.07 5.47
C ASN A 90 -7.26 -12.99 3.97
N MET A 91 -6.65 -11.90 3.49
CA MET A 91 -6.20 -11.81 2.10
C MET A 91 -4.93 -12.64 1.83
N ASN A 92 -4.26 -13.16 2.86
CA ASN A 92 -3.00 -13.89 2.77
C ASN A 92 -1.88 -13.11 2.05
N TRP A 93 -1.88 -11.79 2.18
CA TRP A 93 -0.80 -10.95 1.68
C TRP A 93 0.36 -10.98 2.68
N GLU A 94 1.57 -10.76 2.19
CA GLU A 94 2.77 -10.67 3.04
C GLU A 94 2.63 -9.49 3.98
N ASN A 95 2.70 -9.74 5.29
CA ASN A 95 2.62 -8.71 6.33
C ASN A 95 4.04 -8.22 6.65
N GLU A 96 4.25 -6.92 6.56
CA GLU A 96 5.46 -6.25 7.07
C GLU A 96 5.27 -5.87 8.54
N ASP A 97 6.39 -5.60 9.21
CA ASP A 97 6.37 -5.11 10.59
C ASP A 97 5.56 -3.81 10.70
N SER A 98 4.71 -3.72 11.73
CA SER A 98 3.96 -2.50 12.01
C SER A 98 4.88 -1.36 12.43
N LYS A 99 4.49 -0.11 12.11
CA LYS A 99 5.20 1.10 12.52
C LYS A 99 4.31 1.96 13.38
N ASP A 100 4.89 2.48 14.46
CA ASP A 100 4.20 3.34 15.42
C ASP A 100 4.73 4.76 15.33
N TYR A 101 3.81 5.70 15.34
CA TYR A 101 4.08 7.14 15.40
C TYR A 101 3.26 7.74 16.52
N ALA A 102 3.84 8.66 17.28
CA ALA A 102 3.13 9.38 18.33
C ALA A 102 3.45 10.88 18.24
N TRP A 103 2.46 11.73 18.52
CA TRP A 103 2.56 13.18 18.60
C TRP A 103 1.62 13.72 19.68
N GLU A 104 1.70 14.99 19.97
CA GLU A 104 0.96 15.60 21.10
C GLU A 104 -0.57 15.40 21.04
N THR A 105 -1.14 15.33 19.83
CA THR A 105 -2.60 15.23 19.64
C THR A 105 -3.09 13.84 19.26
N GLY A 106 -2.23 12.83 19.30
CA GLY A 106 -2.61 11.47 18.95
C GLY A 106 -1.46 10.55 18.63
N ALA A 107 -1.81 9.39 18.12
CA ALA A 107 -0.86 8.39 17.66
C ALA A 107 -1.40 7.65 16.44
N GLU A 108 -0.51 7.05 15.69
CA GLU A 108 -0.85 6.24 14.52
C GLU A 108 -0.04 4.95 14.55
N ARG A 109 -0.71 3.84 14.29
CA ARG A 109 -0.07 2.56 14.00
C ARG A 109 -0.39 2.17 12.57
N GLN A 110 0.64 1.88 11.80
CA GLN A 110 0.54 1.45 10.42
C GLN A 110 0.86 -0.04 10.30
N PHE A 111 -0.03 -0.77 9.64
CA PHE A 111 0.14 -2.17 9.27
C PHE A 111 0.27 -2.23 7.76
N ARG A 112 1.25 -2.94 7.23
CA ARG A 112 1.52 -3.03 5.80
C ARG A 112 1.40 -4.45 5.31
N TYR A 113 0.64 -4.60 4.23
CA TYR A 113 0.40 -5.86 3.54
C TYR A 113 0.82 -5.71 2.08
N ASN A 114 1.66 -6.60 1.61
CA ASN A 114 2.21 -6.56 0.25
C ASN A 114 1.80 -7.79 -0.54
N THR A 115 1.61 -7.60 -1.84
CA THR A 115 1.38 -8.70 -2.77
C THR A 115 1.81 -8.31 -4.19
N LYS A 116 1.81 -9.29 -5.09
CA LYS A 116 1.95 -9.07 -6.53
C LYS A 116 0.72 -9.58 -7.24
N ILE A 117 0.13 -8.73 -8.09
CA ILE A 117 -0.98 -9.08 -8.97
C ILE A 117 -0.50 -8.88 -10.40
N ALA A 118 -0.29 -9.95 -11.13
CA ALA A 118 0.42 -9.95 -12.40
C ALA A 118 1.80 -9.25 -12.23
N ASN A 119 2.04 -8.16 -12.98
CA ASN A 119 3.29 -7.39 -12.90
C ASN A 119 3.19 -6.16 -11.98
N LEU A 120 2.07 -6.01 -11.24
CA LEU A 120 1.83 -4.90 -10.35
C LEU A 120 2.19 -5.27 -8.91
N SER A 121 3.11 -4.55 -8.30
CA SER A 121 3.32 -4.62 -6.85
C SER A 121 2.21 -3.84 -6.15
N VAL A 122 1.54 -4.44 -5.18
CA VAL A 122 0.45 -3.80 -4.43
C VAL A 122 0.84 -3.75 -2.97
N CYS A 123 0.77 -2.57 -2.38
CA CYS A 123 0.94 -2.33 -0.96
C CYS A 123 -0.39 -1.78 -0.40
N LEU A 124 -0.95 -2.45 0.59
CA LEU A 124 -2.06 -1.96 1.39
C LEU A 124 -1.52 -1.54 2.75
N GLU A 125 -1.72 -0.29 3.12
CA GLU A 125 -1.44 0.22 4.45
C GLU A 125 -2.76 0.42 5.19
N VAL A 126 -2.89 -0.19 6.38
CA VAL A 126 -3.97 0.09 7.31
C VAL A 126 -3.41 1.01 8.39
N SER A 127 -3.82 2.27 8.35
CA SER A 127 -3.40 3.32 9.28
C SER A 127 -4.48 3.48 10.37
N VAL A 128 -4.16 3.09 11.59
CA VAL A 128 -5.04 3.24 12.74
C VAL A 128 -4.62 4.49 13.51
N ARG A 129 -5.46 5.52 13.49
CA ARG A 129 -5.24 6.80 14.15
C ARG A 129 -6.02 6.88 15.45
N ILE A 130 -5.32 7.10 16.55
CA ILE A 130 -5.89 7.31 17.87
C ILE A 130 -5.86 8.81 18.15
N LYS A 131 -7.04 9.37 18.48
CA LYS A 131 -7.13 10.75 18.94
C LYS A 131 -6.84 10.77 20.45
N ALA A 132 -5.91 11.59 20.87
CA ALA A 132 -5.70 11.84 22.28
C ALA A 132 -6.73 12.87 22.79
N ASP A 133 -7.50 12.51 23.79
CA ASP A 133 -8.42 13.43 24.47
C ASP A 133 -7.65 14.28 25.50
N GLY A 134 -6.86 15.25 24.97
CA GLY A 134 -6.17 16.25 25.78
C GLY A 134 -4.85 15.83 26.41
N GLU A 135 -4.37 14.61 26.18
CA GLU A 135 -3.12 14.10 26.72
C GLU A 135 -2.17 13.61 25.63
N ALA A 136 -0.88 13.83 25.79
CA ALA A 136 0.13 13.45 24.82
C ALA A 136 0.27 11.92 24.71
N CYS A 137 0.23 11.40 23.49
CA CYS A 137 0.51 9.99 23.24
C CYS A 137 2.02 9.78 23.06
N ARG A 138 2.53 8.65 23.52
CA ARG A 138 3.91 8.24 23.33
C ARG A 138 4.00 6.78 22.90
N VAL A 139 5.07 6.48 22.18
CA VAL A 139 5.43 5.10 21.86
C VAL A 139 6.34 4.60 22.98
N GLU A 140 5.94 3.54 23.66
CA GLU A 140 6.74 2.89 24.71
C GLU A 140 7.16 1.49 24.28
N GLN A 141 8.42 1.17 24.54
CA GLN A 141 8.87 -0.20 24.43
C GLN A 141 8.32 -1.01 25.60
N VAL A 142 7.45 -1.98 25.32
CA VAL A 142 6.80 -2.82 26.34
C VAL A 142 7.43 -4.21 26.47
N GLY A 143 8.36 -4.55 25.57
CA GLY A 143 9.06 -5.83 25.61
C GLY A 143 10.06 -5.97 24.47
N VAL A 144 10.72 -7.11 24.45
CA VAL A 144 11.61 -7.55 23.37
C VAL A 144 11.20 -8.97 22.99
N GLU A 145 10.99 -9.20 21.70
CA GLU A 145 10.69 -10.55 21.19
C GLU A 145 11.94 -11.46 21.32
N VAL A 146 11.74 -12.77 21.38
CA VAL A 146 12.83 -13.78 21.52
C VAL A 146 13.89 -13.66 20.41
N GLN A 147 13.62 -12.93 19.34
CA GLN A 147 14.55 -12.63 18.24
C GLN A 147 15.21 -11.24 18.36
N GLU A 148 15.27 -10.64 19.54
CA GLU A 148 15.85 -9.31 19.81
C GLU A 148 15.11 -8.15 19.11
N LYS A 149 13.86 -8.35 18.69
CA LYS A 149 13.03 -7.26 18.16
C LYS A 149 12.28 -6.58 19.30
N PRO A 150 12.38 -5.25 19.45
CA PRO A 150 11.62 -4.52 20.46
C PRO A 150 10.12 -4.54 20.15
N ILE A 151 9.31 -4.77 21.17
CA ILE A 151 7.86 -4.68 21.10
C ILE A 151 7.43 -3.31 21.63
N TYR A 152 6.67 -2.57 20.86
CA TYR A 152 6.17 -1.24 21.19
C TYR A 152 4.67 -1.24 21.37
N ALA A 153 4.17 -0.45 22.31
CA ALA A 153 2.75 -0.13 22.45
C ALA A 153 2.54 1.38 22.42
N ILE A 154 1.42 1.81 21.85
CA ILE A 154 0.99 3.19 21.91
C ILE A 154 0.22 3.38 23.21
N ARG A 155 0.63 4.34 24.01
CA ARG A 155 -0.06 4.75 25.24
C ARG A 155 -0.38 6.23 25.16
N CYS A 156 -1.64 6.54 25.41
CA CYS A 156 -2.13 7.88 25.62
C CYS A 156 -2.49 8.00 27.10
N ALA A 157 -1.97 9.03 27.75
CA ALA A 157 -2.20 9.26 29.16
C ALA A 157 -3.61 9.84 29.39
#